data_8c7fae3a3db9a51ea58fb7733bf46585
#
_entry.id   8c7fae3a3db9a51ea58fb7733bf46585
#
_cell.length_a   1.000
_cell.length_b   1.000
_cell.length_c   1.000
_cell.angle_alpha   90.00
_cell.angle_beta   90.00
_cell.angle_gamma   90.00
#
_symmetry.space_group_name_H-M   'P 1'
#
loop_
_entity.id
_entity.type
_entity.pdbx_description
1 polymer ?
#
loop_
_entity_poly.entity_id
_entity_poly.type
_entity_poly.pdbx_seq_one_letter_code
_entity_poly.pdbx_strand_id
1 'polypeptide(L)'
;MKTIEIIGYNRANLGKNESRKLRNDGNVPCVVYGGKKQIHFHSPMILFRELVYSPGANFIELNIEGEKIKAILQDIQFHPVSDIILHADFLELNEDKSIKMEIPVSFTGDAPGVRQGGKILTRLRKLTVKSLPKHMPEFIEIDISELELGKSIKVGDLEEKDYEIINSPLVSIVSVNIPRVTLPTEEEEDVEGEEGTEGEEGTEGTTEGKEQQQEKKEGEGADKKDNKPAEGNESEKKE
;
A
#
# COMPACT_ATOMS: atom_id res chain seq x y z
N MET A 1 -10.92 -22.24 -5.22
CA MET A 1 -10.41 -20.92 -5.65
C MET A 1 -11.04 -20.47 -6.95
N LYS A 2 -11.38 -19.20 -7.08
CA LYS A 2 -11.92 -18.60 -8.29
C LYS A 2 -10.79 -18.36 -9.30
N THR A 3 -11.09 -18.56 -10.59
CA THR A 3 -10.14 -18.25 -11.68
C THR A 3 -10.64 -17.03 -12.42
N ILE A 4 -9.76 -16.03 -12.59
CA ILE A 4 -10.06 -14.79 -13.31
C ILE A 4 -9.31 -14.81 -14.64
N GLU A 5 -10.02 -14.53 -15.74
CA GLU A 5 -9.40 -14.44 -17.06
C GLU A 5 -8.94 -13.01 -17.37
N ILE A 6 -7.69 -12.86 -17.78
CA ILE A 6 -7.10 -11.58 -18.18
C ILE A 6 -6.54 -11.72 -19.61
N ILE A 7 -7.00 -10.84 -20.49
CA ILE A 7 -6.52 -10.77 -21.87
C ILE A 7 -5.30 -9.86 -21.93
N GLY A 8 -4.23 -10.36 -22.55
CA GLY A 8 -2.98 -9.64 -22.73
C GLY A 8 -2.51 -9.59 -24.19
N TYR A 9 -1.74 -8.57 -24.49
CA TYR A 9 -1.12 -8.36 -25.81
C TYR A 9 0.38 -8.29 -25.64
N ASN A 10 1.12 -9.02 -26.50
CA ASN A 10 2.58 -9.04 -26.48
C ASN A 10 3.17 -7.66 -26.70
N ARG A 11 4.28 -7.36 -26.02
CA ARG A 11 5.02 -6.12 -26.18
C ARG A 11 6.23 -6.36 -27.07
N ALA A 12 6.22 -5.77 -28.26
CA ALA A 12 7.37 -5.80 -29.17
C ALA A 12 8.51 -4.90 -28.66
N ASN A 13 8.16 -3.73 -28.12
CA ASN A 13 9.12 -2.74 -27.65
C ASN A 13 9.13 -2.66 -26.13
N LEU A 14 10.32 -2.82 -25.56
CA LEU A 14 10.55 -2.72 -24.12
C LEU A 14 11.30 -1.41 -23.84
N GLY A 15 10.96 -0.74 -22.76
CA GLY A 15 11.67 0.46 -22.33
C GLY A 15 10.78 1.50 -21.63
N LYS A 16 11.43 2.55 -21.11
CA LYS A 16 10.81 3.59 -20.27
C LYS A 16 9.73 4.38 -21.04
N ASN A 17 10.04 4.77 -22.27
CA ASN A 17 9.14 5.61 -23.07
C ASN A 17 7.88 4.84 -23.49
N GLU A 18 8.02 3.59 -23.90
CA GLU A 18 6.89 2.75 -24.29
C GLU A 18 6.02 2.39 -23.09
N SER A 19 6.62 2.05 -21.95
CA SER A 19 5.85 1.81 -20.71
C SER A 19 5.07 3.05 -20.26
N ARG A 20 5.62 4.25 -20.48
CA ARG A 20 4.92 5.51 -20.16
C ARG A 20 3.74 5.75 -21.11
N LYS A 21 3.90 5.49 -22.40
CA LYS A 21 2.80 5.59 -23.37
C LYS A 21 1.67 4.63 -23.02
N LEU A 22 1.98 3.35 -22.78
CA LEU A 22 0.97 2.35 -22.39
C LEU A 22 0.16 2.78 -21.16
N ARG A 23 0.80 3.33 -20.14
CA ARG A 23 0.08 3.83 -18.96
C ARG A 23 -0.82 5.02 -19.26
N ASN A 24 -0.38 5.93 -20.13
CA ASN A 24 -1.21 7.04 -20.59
C ASN A 24 -2.43 6.57 -21.40
N ASP A 25 -2.30 5.48 -22.14
CA ASP A 25 -3.37 4.84 -22.91
C ASP A 25 -4.27 3.93 -22.05
N GLY A 26 -4.08 3.93 -20.72
CA GLY A 26 -4.87 3.13 -19.78
C GLY A 26 -4.51 1.64 -19.76
N ASN A 27 -3.36 1.26 -20.27
CA ASN A 27 -2.84 -0.10 -20.25
C ASN A 27 -1.77 -0.28 -19.19
N VAL A 28 -1.76 -1.45 -18.55
CA VAL A 28 -0.78 -1.85 -17.55
C VAL A 28 0.30 -2.70 -18.19
N PRO A 29 1.58 -2.31 -18.13
CA PRO A 29 2.68 -3.18 -18.51
C PRO A 29 2.84 -4.29 -17.50
N CYS A 30 2.93 -5.53 -17.98
CA CYS A 30 2.97 -6.75 -17.17
C CYS A 30 4.10 -7.67 -17.62
N VAL A 31 4.48 -8.57 -16.71
CA VAL A 31 5.43 -9.64 -16.99
C VAL A 31 4.95 -10.97 -16.41
N VAL A 32 5.13 -12.06 -17.17
CA VAL A 32 4.96 -13.43 -16.67
C VAL A 32 6.33 -14.10 -16.64
N TYR A 33 6.64 -14.72 -15.51
CA TYR A 33 7.87 -15.48 -15.32
C TYR A 33 7.61 -16.78 -14.53
N GLY A 34 8.63 -17.60 -14.38
CA GLY A 34 8.53 -18.90 -13.69
C GLY A 34 8.33 -20.09 -14.61
N GLY A 35 7.96 -19.87 -15.85
CA GLY A 35 7.85 -20.87 -16.91
C GLY A 35 9.13 -21.04 -17.73
N LYS A 36 8.99 -21.54 -18.94
CA LYS A 36 10.11 -21.77 -19.87
C LYS A 36 10.68 -20.47 -20.44
N LYS A 37 9.84 -19.46 -20.61
CA LYS A 37 10.19 -18.14 -21.18
C LYS A 37 9.55 -17.04 -20.33
N GLN A 38 10.22 -15.91 -20.26
CA GLN A 38 9.64 -14.70 -19.70
C GLN A 38 8.88 -13.97 -20.81
N ILE A 39 7.62 -13.63 -20.55
CA ILE A 39 6.73 -12.98 -21.51
C ILE A 39 6.41 -11.60 -20.99
N HIS A 40 6.67 -10.58 -21.82
CA HIS A 40 6.28 -9.20 -21.54
C HIS A 40 5.02 -8.87 -22.32
N PHE A 41 3.98 -8.47 -21.62
CA PHE A 41 2.71 -8.14 -22.22
C PHE A 41 2.11 -6.86 -21.61
N HIS A 42 1.03 -6.38 -22.16
CA HIS A 42 0.22 -5.33 -21.57
C HIS A 42 -1.25 -5.73 -21.61
N SER A 43 -2.00 -5.20 -20.67
CA SER A 43 -3.42 -5.48 -20.57
C SER A 43 -4.18 -4.21 -20.13
N PRO A 44 -5.43 -4.01 -20.55
CA PRO A 44 -6.24 -2.91 -20.10
C PRO A 44 -6.43 -2.91 -18.56
N MET A 45 -6.26 -1.75 -17.94
CA MET A 45 -6.33 -1.60 -16.48
C MET A 45 -7.67 -2.08 -15.90
N ILE A 46 -8.76 -1.97 -16.64
CA ILE A 46 -10.10 -2.35 -16.19
C ILE A 46 -10.20 -3.84 -15.83
N LEU A 47 -9.43 -4.72 -16.49
CA LEU A 47 -9.44 -6.16 -16.24
C LEU A 47 -8.81 -6.53 -14.88
N PHE A 48 -7.97 -5.66 -14.32
CA PHE A 48 -7.37 -5.85 -13.01
C PHE A 48 -8.31 -5.55 -11.86
N ARG A 49 -9.44 -4.88 -12.15
CA ARG A 49 -10.39 -4.46 -11.10
C ARG A 49 -10.86 -5.64 -10.26
N GLU A 50 -11.28 -6.72 -10.90
CA GLU A 50 -11.76 -7.91 -10.19
C GLU A 50 -10.62 -8.60 -9.42
N LEU A 51 -9.41 -8.61 -9.96
CA LEU A 51 -8.24 -9.22 -9.34
C LEU A 51 -7.78 -8.47 -8.08
N VAL A 52 -7.76 -7.14 -8.14
CA VAL A 52 -7.20 -6.29 -7.07
C VAL A 52 -8.19 -6.05 -5.94
N TYR A 53 -9.46 -5.84 -6.29
CA TYR A 53 -10.49 -5.47 -5.30
C TYR A 53 -11.33 -6.65 -4.81
N SER A 54 -11.08 -7.86 -5.32
CA SER A 54 -11.69 -9.08 -4.77
C SER A 54 -11.00 -9.47 -3.46
N PRO A 55 -11.75 -9.77 -2.40
CA PRO A 55 -11.15 -10.12 -1.11
C PRO A 55 -10.46 -11.49 -1.10
N GLY A 56 -10.81 -12.39 -2.03
CA GLY A 56 -10.29 -13.76 -2.08
C GLY A 56 -8.93 -13.90 -2.76
N ALA A 57 -8.24 -14.98 -2.47
CA ALA A 57 -7.08 -15.41 -3.24
C ALA A 57 -7.56 -16.08 -4.54
N ASN A 58 -7.09 -15.58 -5.68
CA ASN A 58 -7.56 -16.00 -6.99
C ASN A 58 -6.42 -16.55 -7.85
N PHE A 59 -6.72 -17.57 -8.65
CA PHE A 59 -5.87 -17.95 -9.76
C PHE A 59 -6.22 -17.12 -10.99
N ILE A 60 -5.27 -16.97 -11.89
CA ILE A 60 -5.42 -16.15 -13.08
C ILE A 60 -5.16 -17.01 -14.30
N GLU A 61 -6.04 -16.93 -15.28
CA GLU A 61 -5.83 -17.47 -16.63
C GLU A 61 -5.49 -16.31 -17.56
N LEU A 62 -4.21 -16.21 -17.90
CA LEU A 62 -3.71 -15.19 -18.82
C LEU A 62 -3.90 -15.70 -20.25
N ASN A 63 -4.65 -14.97 -21.06
CA ASN A 63 -4.81 -15.23 -22.49
C ASN A 63 -3.99 -14.20 -23.27
N ILE A 64 -2.78 -14.60 -23.67
CA ILE A 64 -1.84 -13.74 -24.39
C ILE A 64 -1.83 -14.19 -25.86
N GLU A 65 -2.49 -13.42 -26.73
CA GLU A 65 -2.57 -13.68 -28.17
C GLU A 65 -2.98 -15.13 -28.53
N GLY A 66 -3.82 -15.74 -27.69
CA GLY A 66 -4.32 -17.11 -27.87
C GLY A 66 -3.59 -18.19 -27.06
N GLU A 67 -2.46 -17.88 -26.45
CA GLU A 67 -1.82 -18.77 -25.48
C GLU A 67 -2.44 -18.57 -24.10
N LYS A 68 -2.96 -19.66 -23.52
CA LYS A 68 -3.55 -19.67 -22.17
C LYS A 68 -2.52 -20.14 -21.15
N ILE A 69 -2.18 -19.28 -20.21
CA ILE A 69 -1.18 -19.51 -19.17
C ILE A 69 -1.87 -19.36 -17.81
N LYS A 70 -1.77 -20.39 -16.97
CA LYS A 70 -2.21 -20.30 -15.57
C LYS A 70 -1.13 -19.61 -14.76
N ALA A 71 -1.50 -18.58 -14.02
CA ALA A 71 -0.57 -17.77 -13.23
C ALA A 71 -1.22 -17.31 -11.93
N ILE A 72 -0.39 -16.77 -11.05
CA ILE A 72 -0.81 -15.99 -9.87
C ILE A 72 -0.23 -14.60 -9.95
N LEU A 73 -0.91 -13.64 -9.34
CA LEU A 73 -0.36 -12.31 -9.10
C LEU A 73 0.68 -12.41 -7.99
N GLN A 74 1.92 -12.05 -8.31
CA GLN A 74 3.02 -12.08 -7.35
C GLN A 74 3.25 -10.71 -6.73
N ASP A 75 3.25 -9.65 -7.55
CA ASP A 75 3.41 -8.28 -7.10
C ASP A 75 2.62 -7.32 -7.98
N ILE A 76 2.20 -6.20 -7.40
CA ILE A 76 1.50 -5.15 -8.10
C ILE A 76 1.94 -3.78 -7.57
N GLN A 77 2.27 -2.88 -8.47
CA GLN A 77 2.72 -1.54 -8.14
C GLN A 77 1.65 -0.52 -8.46
N PHE A 78 1.33 0.31 -7.47
CA PHE A 78 0.38 1.41 -7.59
C PHE A 78 1.07 2.76 -7.59
N HIS A 79 0.45 3.72 -8.23
CA HIS A 79 0.87 5.12 -8.11
C HIS A 79 0.41 5.68 -6.75
N PRO A 80 1.31 6.31 -5.96
CA PRO A 80 1.03 6.64 -4.55
C PRO A 80 -0.08 7.67 -4.32
N VAL A 81 -0.48 8.41 -5.35
CA VAL A 81 -1.50 9.47 -5.23
C VAL A 81 -2.78 9.14 -6.00
N SER A 82 -2.66 8.51 -7.18
CA SER A 82 -3.80 8.25 -8.07
C SER A 82 -4.29 6.81 -8.06
N ASP A 83 -3.65 5.91 -7.32
CA ASP A 83 -3.93 4.47 -7.23
C ASP A 83 -3.99 3.74 -8.60
N ILE A 84 -3.42 4.36 -9.63
CA ILE A 84 -3.30 3.76 -10.95
C ILE A 84 -2.26 2.64 -10.89
N ILE A 85 -2.56 1.48 -11.49
CA ILE A 85 -1.64 0.36 -11.56
C ILE A 85 -0.49 0.71 -12.50
N LEU A 86 0.73 0.68 -11.99
CA LEU A 86 1.94 0.98 -12.75
C LEU A 86 2.57 -0.27 -13.37
N HIS A 87 2.53 -1.38 -12.68
CA HIS A 87 3.09 -2.66 -13.11
C HIS A 87 2.41 -3.83 -12.41
N ALA A 88 2.35 -4.98 -13.04
CA ALA A 88 1.90 -6.22 -12.43
C ALA A 88 2.79 -7.38 -12.84
N ASP A 89 3.20 -8.18 -11.86
CA ASP A 89 4.08 -9.31 -11.98
C ASP A 89 3.30 -10.60 -11.77
N PHE A 90 3.41 -11.51 -12.73
CA PHE A 90 2.73 -12.80 -12.68
C PHE A 90 3.74 -13.93 -12.63
N LEU A 91 3.46 -14.91 -11.78
CA LEU A 91 4.22 -16.14 -11.68
C LEU A 91 3.41 -17.27 -12.34
N GLU A 92 4.00 -17.91 -13.35
CA GLU A 92 3.40 -19.06 -14.02
C GLU A 92 3.27 -20.24 -13.05
N LEU A 93 2.08 -20.83 -13.00
CA LEU A 93 1.78 -21.98 -12.15
C LEU A 93 2.31 -23.26 -12.77
N ASN A 94 3.12 -23.96 -11.98
CA ASN A 94 3.53 -25.32 -12.27
C ASN A 94 2.94 -26.25 -11.18
N GLU A 95 2.32 -27.36 -11.58
CA GLU A 95 1.64 -28.26 -10.63
C GLU A 95 2.58 -28.91 -9.62
N ASP A 96 3.86 -29.06 -9.96
CA ASP A 96 4.87 -29.74 -9.16
C ASP A 96 5.67 -28.81 -8.23
N LYS A 97 5.49 -27.48 -8.38
CA LYS A 97 6.24 -26.50 -7.59
C LYS A 97 5.36 -25.86 -6.53
N SER A 98 5.91 -25.76 -5.32
CA SER A 98 5.28 -24.98 -4.26
C SER A 98 5.34 -23.48 -4.60
N ILE A 99 4.24 -22.79 -4.38
CA ILE A 99 4.07 -21.36 -4.59
C ILE A 99 3.84 -20.66 -3.27
N LYS A 100 4.24 -19.39 -3.21
CA LYS A 100 3.94 -18.49 -2.09
C LYS A 100 2.83 -17.55 -2.52
N MET A 101 1.80 -17.42 -1.71
CA MET A 101 0.68 -16.54 -2.00
C MET A 101 0.16 -15.89 -0.72
N GLU A 102 -0.32 -14.66 -0.83
CA GLU A 102 -1.01 -13.98 0.26
C GLU A 102 -2.48 -14.38 0.28
N ILE A 103 -2.91 -15.03 1.35
CA ILE A 103 -4.28 -15.50 1.52
C ILE A 103 -4.98 -14.64 2.57
N PRO A 104 -6.18 -14.14 2.28
CA PRO A 104 -6.95 -13.36 3.23
C PRO A 104 -7.47 -14.22 4.37
N VAL A 105 -7.58 -13.60 5.55
CA VAL A 105 -8.11 -14.21 6.76
C VAL A 105 -9.58 -13.88 6.90
N SER A 106 -10.39 -14.88 7.16
CA SER A 106 -11.82 -14.76 7.50
C SER A 106 -12.02 -15.14 8.96
N PHE A 107 -12.80 -14.33 9.70
CA PHE A 107 -13.11 -14.60 11.09
C PHE A 107 -14.49 -15.22 11.20
N THR A 108 -14.61 -16.32 11.95
CA THR A 108 -15.86 -17.02 12.24
C THR A 108 -16.16 -16.95 13.73
N GLY A 109 -17.45 -16.96 14.09
CA GLY A 109 -17.90 -16.87 15.48
C GLY A 109 -17.99 -15.46 16.04
N ASP A 110 -18.46 -15.35 17.29
CA ASP A 110 -18.63 -14.11 18.02
C ASP A 110 -17.68 -14.06 19.22
N ALA A 111 -16.80 -13.09 19.26
CA ALA A 111 -15.86 -12.90 20.36
C ALA A 111 -16.58 -12.42 21.64
N PRO A 112 -16.51 -13.15 22.77
CA PRO A 112 -17.08 -12.71 24.04
C PRO A 112 -16.48 -11.41 24.55
N GLY A 113 -15.21 -11.14 24.22
CA GLY A 113 -14.56 -9.87 24.55
C GLY A 113 -15.21 -8.65 23.90
N VAL A 114 -15.82 -8.80 22.71
CA VAL A 114 -16.57 -7.72 22.06
C VAL A 114 -17.88 -7.45 22.77
N ARG A 115 -18.59 -8.49 23.23
CA ARG A 115 -19.83 -8.35 24.01
C ARG A 115 -19.58 -7.63 25.35
N GLN A 116 -18.36 -7.71 25.88
CA GLN A 116 -17.91 -7.01 27.08
C GLN A 116 -17.42 -5.57 26.83
N GLY A 117 -17.62 -5.04 25.62
CA GLY A 117 -17.23 -3.68 25.25
C GLY A 117 -15.83 -3.54 24.63
N GLY A 118 -15.16 -4.65 24.31
CA GLY A 118 -13.89 -4.64 23.59
C GLY A 118 -14.06 -4.34 22.11
N LYS A 119 -12.99 -3.85 21.47
CA LYS A 119 -12.92 -3.62 20.04
C LYS A 119 -11.96 -4.61 19.39
N ILE A 120 -12.40 -5.28 18.33
CA ILE A 120 -11.55 -6.16 17.51
C ILE A 120 -10.52 -5.29 16.77
N LEU A 121 -9.25 -5.64 16.94
CA LEU A 121 -8.14 -5.07 16.19
C LEU A 121 -7.50 -6.18 15.35
N THR A 122 -7.72 -6.14 14.03
CA THR A 122 -7.06 -7.03 13.08
C THR A 122 -5.72 -6.43 12.70
N ARG A 123 -4.63 -7.12 13.03
CA ARG A 123 -3.26 -6.72 12.68
C ARG A 123 -2.83 -7.27 11.33
N LEU A 124 -3.12 -8.54 11.08
CA LEU A 124 -2.85 -9.19 9.79
C LEU A 124 -4.17 -9.53 9.12
N ARG A 125 -4.40 -8.94 7.95
CA ARG A 125 -5.58 -9.24 7.11
C ARG A 125 -5.30 -10.34 6.10
N LYS A 126 -4.02 -10.59 5.82
CA LYS A 126 -3.53 -11.61 4.88
C LYS A 126 -2.38 -12.36 5.52
N LEU A 127 -2.27 -13.64 5.23
CA LEU A 127 -1.17 -14.49 5.64
C LEU A 127 -0.43 -15.01 4.41
N THR A 128 0.90 -14.99 4.46
CA THR A 128 1.74 -15.54 3.40
C THR A 128 1.85 -17.05 3.60
N VAL A 129 1.29 -17.78 2.66
CA VAL A 129 1.22 -19.25 2.70
C VAL A 129 2.05 -19.82 1.55
N LYS A 130 2.73 -20.93 1.84
CA LYS A 130 3.45 -21.74 0.86
C LYS A 130 2.81 -23.12 0.78
N SER A 131 2.33 -23.46 -0.42
CA SER A 131 1.71 -24.75 -0.68
C SER A 131 1.82 -25.11 -2.17
N LEU A 132 1.42 -26.34 -2.50
CA LEU A 132 1.18 -26.71 -3.89
C LEU A 132 -0.13 -26.06 -4.38
N PRO A 133 -0.25 -25.72 -5.67
CA PRO A 133 -1.45 -25.09 -6.23
C PRO A 133 -2.75 -25.83 -5.94
N LYS A 134 -2.68 -27.15 -5.82
CA LYS A 134 -3.86 -28.02 -5.52
C LYS A 134 -4.38 -27.90 -4.10
N HIS A 135 -3.52 -27.56 -3.15
CA HIS A 135 -3.82 -27.51 -1.70
C HIS A 135 -3.94 -26.08 -1.17
N MET A 136 -3.94 -25.09 -2.06
CA MET A 136 -4.01 -23.70 -1.67
C MET A 136 -5.44 -23.33 -1.25
N PRO A 137 -5.70 -22.85 -0.02
CA PRO A 137 -7.02 -22.41 0.41
C PRO A 137 -7.38 -21.04 -0.18
N GLU A 138 -8.66 -20.77 -0.34
CA GLU A 138 -9.16 -19.45 -0.80
C GLU A 138 -9.17 -18.43 0.35
N PHE A 139 -9.51 -18.89 1.55
CA PHE A 139 -9.52 -18.12 2.80
C PHE A 139 -8.94 -18.97 3.93
N ILE A 140 -8.37 -18.32 4.92
CA ILE A 140 -7.98 -18.96 6.18
C ILE A 140 -9.02 -18.56 7.22
N GLU A 141 -9.82 -19.52 7.66
CA GLU A 141 -10.85 -19.32 8.67
C GLU A 141 -10.24 -19.40 10.06
N ILE A 142 -10.47 -18.37 10.88
CA ILE A 142 -10.03 -18.30 12.26
C ILE A 142 -11.25 -18.15 13.15
N ASP A 143 -11.44 -19.09 14.07
CA ASP A 143 -12.50 -19.00 15.07
C ASP A 143 -12.10 -18.03 16.19
N ILE A 144 -12.97 -17.03 16.41
CA ILE A 144 -12.81 -16.02 17.47
C ILE A 144 -13.76 -16.21 18.65
N SER A 145 -14.48 -17.35 18.71
CA SER A 145 -15.48 -17.61 19.74
C SER A 145 -14.91 -17.68 21.16
N GLU A 146 -13.62 -17.94 21.31
CA GLU A 146 -12.92 -17.98 22.59
C GLU A 146 -12.12 -16.71 22.92
N LEU A 147 -12.24 -15.68 22.08
CA LEU A 147 -11.42 -14.48 22.19
C LEU A 147 -11.98 -13.49 23.23
N GLU A 148 -11.41 -13.50 24.44
CA GLU A 148 -11.73 -12.63 25.56
C GLU A 148 -11.04 -11.25 25.45
N LEU A 149 -11.43 -10.33 26.33
CA LEU A 149 -10.80 -9.01 26.46
C LEU A 149 -9.29 -9.12 26.75
N GLY A 150 -8.49 -8.40 25.98
CA GLY A 150 -7.03 -8.36 26.13
C GLY A 150 -6.30 -9.58 25.57
N LYS A 151 -7.01 -10.60 25.09
CA LYS A 151 -6.40 -11.76 24.43
C LYS A 151 -6.16 -11.50 22.94
N SER A 152 -5.24 -12.28 22.34
CA SER A 152 -4.91 -12.23 20.93
C SER A 152 -4.65 -13.63 20.40
N ILE A 153 -5.06 -13.89 19.16
CA ILE A 153 -4.72 -15.10 18.42
C ILE A 153 -3.49 -14.80 17.59
N LYS A 154 -2.48 -15.65 17.68
CA LYS A 154 -1.21 -15.54 16.96
C LYS A 154 -1.17 -16.52 15.79
N VAL A 155 -0.21 -16.28 14.87
CA VAL A 155 0.03 -17.16 13.74
C VAL A 155 0.36 -18.59 14.20
N GLY A 156 1.14 -18.74 15.30
CA GLY A 156 1.50 -20.04 15.86
C GLY A 156 0.35 -20.82 16.52
N ASP A 157 -0.79 -20.18 16.75
CA ASP A 157 -1.99 -20.84 17.33
C ASP A 157 -2.86 -21.48 16.21
N LEU A 158 -2.52 -21.24 14.94
CA LEU A 158 -3.24 -21.83 13.82
C LEU A 158 -2.76 -23.25 13.54
N GLU A 159 -3.71 -24.13 13.27
CA GLU A 159 -3.41 -25.49 12.82
C GLU A 159 -2.89 -25.45 11.38
N GLU A 160 -1.67 -25.95 11.17
CA GLU A 160 -1.13 -26.21 9.85
C GLU A 160 -1.79 -27.46 9.27
N LYS A 161 -2.47 -27.29 8.14
CA LYS A 161 -3.09 -28.40 7.39
C LYS A 161 -2.14 -28.83 6.26
N ASP A 162 -2.60 -28.65 5.02
CA ASP A 162 -1.82 -29.01 3.82
C ASP A 162 -0.93 -27.87 3.32
N TYR A 163 -0.71 -26.83 4.14
CA TYR A 163 0.04 -25.64 3.77
C TYR A 163 0.92 -25.13 4.91
N GLU A 164 2.05 -24.53 4.57
CA GLU A 164 3.02 -23.94 5.48
C GLU A 164 2.79 -22.41 5.56
N ILE A 165 2.64 -21.84 6.77
CA ILE A 165 2.53 -20.41 6.98
C ILE A 165 3.93 -19.84 7.19
N ILE A 166 4.34 -18.89 6.33
CA ILE A 166 5.70 -18.29 6.35
C ILE A 166 5.82 -17.19 7.41
N ASN A 167 4.71 -16.56 7.80
CA ASN A 167 4.71 -15.48 8.78
C ASN A 167 5.28 -15.97 10.13
N SER A 168 5.93 -15.05 10.86
CA SER A 168 6.47 -15.38 12.19
C SER A 168 5.36 -15.82 13.16
N PRO A 169 5.53 -16.95 13.87
CA PRO A 169 4.52 -17.49 14.78
C PRO A 169 4.18 -16.58 15.96
N LEU A 170 5.04 -15.64 16.29
CA LEU A 170 4.85 -14.69 17.39
C LEU A 170 3.93 -13.51 17.03
N VAL A 171 3.65 -13.30 15.75
CA VAL A 171 2.82 -12.17 15.30
C VAL A 171 1.36 -12.45 15.58
N SER A 172 0.66 -11.51 16.22
CA SER A 172 -0.78 -11.62 16.44
C SER A 172 -1.55 -11.27 15.17
N ILE A 173 -2.56 -12.07 14.85
CA ILE A 173 -3.47 -11.84 13.71
C ILE A 173 -4.60 -10.93 14.14
N VAL A 174 -5.25 -11.28 15.23
CA VAL A 174 -6.38 -10.53 15.79
C VAL A 174 -6.26 -10.42 17.30
N SER A 175 -6.69 -9.29 17.85
CA SER A 175 -6.75 -9.06 19.29
C SER A 175 -8.00 -8.28 19.66
N VAL A 176 -8.50 -8.46 20.87
CA VAL A 176 -9.59 -7.64 21.42
C VAL A 176 -9.02 -6.70 22.45
N ASN A 177 -9.06 -5.40 22.17
CA ASN A 177 -8.56 -4.36 23.04
C ASN A 177 -9.70 -3.60 23.70
N ILE A 178 -9.47 -3.15 24.93
CA ILE A 178 -10.37 -2.22 25.62
C ILE A 178 -10.13 -0.84 25.00
N PRO A 179 -11.16 -0.17 24.44
CA PRO A 179 -11.02 1.19 23.99
C PRO A 179 -10.69 2.09 25.18
N ARG A 180 -9.62 2.88 25.06
CA ARG A 180 -9.38 3.96 26.03
C ARG A 180 -10.43 5.03 25.76
N VAL A 181 -11.39 5.18 26.65
CA VAL A 181 -12.28 6.32 26.67
C VAL A 181 -11.43 7.50 27.16
N THR A 182 -10.98 8.34 26.26
CA THR A 182 -10.58 9.70 26.65
C THR A 182 -11.86 10.40 27.01
N LEU A 183 -12.17 10.46 28.32
CA LEU A 183 -13.15 11.40 28.82
C LEU A 183 -12.66 12.78 28.38
N PRO A 184 -13.51 13.60 27.72
CA PRO A 184 -13.18 15.00 27.59
C PRO A 184 -13.02 15.50 29.03
N THR A 185 -11.88 16.06 29.35
CA THR A 185 -11.70 16.87 30.55
C THR A 185 -12.65 18.04 30.35
N GLU A 186 -13.82 17.98 30.99
CA GLU A 186 -14.61 19.17 31.24
C GLU A 186 -13.69 20.05 32.09
N GLU A 187 -13.16 21.08 31.47
CA GLU A 187 -12.62 22.22 32.17
C GLU A 187 -13.83 22.76 32.98
N GLU A 188 -13.87 22.45 34.27
CA GLU A 188 -14.73 23.11 35.23
C GLU A 188 -14.34 24.58 35.18
N GLU A 189 -15.14 25.39 34.49
CA GLU A 189 -15.22 26.81 34.71
C GLU A 189 -15.85 26.98 36.12
N ASP A 190 -15.02 27.07 37.13
CA ASP A 190 -15.40 27.62 38.40
C ASP A 190 -15.67 29.11 38.23
N VAL A 191 -16.95 29.40 38.02
CA VAL A 191 -17.50 30.72 38.23
C VAL A 191 -17.86 30.83 39.68
N GLU A 192 -16.94 31.26 40.51
CA GLU A 192 -17.29 31.87 41.80
C GLU A 192 -17.19 33.38 41.66
N GLY A 193 -18.37 33.97 41.59
CA GLY A 193 -18.56 35.39 41.84
C GLY A 193 -18.56 35.66 43.37
N GLU A 194 -17.94 36.72 43.78
CA GLU A 194 -18.37 37.59 44.87
C GLU A 194 -17.56 38.90 44.85
N GLU A 195 -18.28 39.95 44.55
CA GLU A 195 -18.55 41.18 45.28
C GLU A 195 -17.40 41.77 46.13
N GLY A 196 -17.11 43.02 45.85
CA GLY A 196 -16.68 43.90 46.92
C GLY A 196 -15.72 45.03 46.58
N THR A 197 -16.29 46.17 46.20
CA THR A 197 -15.97 47.55 46.64
C THR A 197 -14.62 48.19 46.35
N GLU A 198 -14.75 49.31 45.62
CA GLU A 198 -14.23 50.66 45.87
C GLU A 198 -12.73 50.93 46.05
N GLY A 199 -12.26 51.87 45.26
CA GLY A 199 -11.12 52.74 45.61
C GLY A 199 -10.29 53.18 44.46
N GLU A 200 -10.71 54.14 43.74
CA GLU A 200 -10.10 55.47 43.51
C GLU A 200 -8.65 55.56 42.99
N GLU A 201 -8.59 56.34 41.93
CA GLU A 201 -7.58 57.35 41.52
C GLU A 201 -6.19 56.95 41.02
N GLY A 202 -5.93 57.41 39.84
CA GLY A 202 -4.69 58.12 39.63
C GLY A 202 -4.01 57.92 38.27
N THR A 203 -4.35 58.82 37.36
CA THR A 203 -3.47 59.56 36.44
C THR A 203 -2.64 58.80 35.38
N GLU A 204 -3.01 59.08 34.13
CA GLU A 204 -2.26 59.83 33.10
C GLU A 204 -0.94 59.27 32.58
N GLY A 205 -0.86 59.23 31.29
CA GLY A 205 0.35 59.27 30.50
C GLY A 205 0.26 58.45 29.20
N THR A 206 -0.49 58.91 28.19
CA THR A 206 0.00 59.58 26.94
C THR A 206 1.31 58.96 26.42
N THR A 207 1.37 58.45 25.24
CA THR A 207 1.50 58.94 23.89
C THR A 207 1.85 57.79 23.00
N GLU A 208 1.10 57.57 21.92
CA GLU A 208 1.38 57.93 20.54
C GLU A 208 2.70 57.38 19.95
N GLY A 209 2.52 56.69 18.90
CA GLY A 209 3.29 57.01 17.74
C GLY A 209 3.57 55.85 16.79
N LYS A 210 2.78 55.78 15.73
CA LYS A 210 3.14 55.71 14.31
C LYS A 210 4.01 54.55 13.85
N GLU A 211 3.47 53.73 12.95
CA GLU A 211 3.40 53.88 11.46
C GLU A 211 4.74 54.04 10.74
N GLN A 212 4.79 53.29 9.69
CA GLN A 212 5.44 53.41 8.37
C GLN A 212 6.49 52.35 8.13
N GLN A 213 6.26 51.43 7.18
CA GLN A 213 6.26 51.58 5.71
C GLN A 213 7.66 51.63 5.11
N GLN A 214 7.73 50.87 4.03
CA GLN A 214 8.56 51.03 2.83
C GLN A 214 9.98 50.47 2.90
N GLU A 215 10.49 49.84 1.96
CA GLU A 215 10.41 49.70 0.50
C GLU A 215 11.80 49.25 0.01
N LYS A 216 11.78 48.34 -0.99
CA LYS A 216 12.66 48.34 -2.18
C LYS A 216 14.16 48.60 -2.09
N LYS A 217 14.88 47.64 -2.69
CA LYS A 217 15.88 47.84 -3.81
C LYS A 217 16.45 46.47 -4.14
N GLU A 218 16.26 45.85 -5.30
CA GLU A 218 16.84 46.10 -6.62
C GLU A 218 18.36 46.41 -6.59
N GLY A 219 19.08 45.61 -7.34
CA GLY A 219 20.47 45.73 -7.76
C GLY A 219 20.96 44.43 -8.31
N GLU A 220 20.79 44.05 -9.52
CA GLU A 220 21.52 44.28 -10.77
C GLU A 220 23.05 44.26 -10.64
N GLY A 221 23.68 43.41 -11.47
CA GLY A 221 25.09 43.34 -11.77
C GLY A 221 25.50 41.96 -12.28
N ALA A 222 25.27 41.59 -13.48
CA ALA A 222 26.05 41.53 -14.71
C ALA A 222 27.56 41.40 -14.48
N ASP A 223 28.18 40.27 -14.94
CA ASP A 223 29.15 40.31 -16.04
C ASP A 223 29.67 38.88 -16.36
N LYS A 224 29.50 38.50 -17.58
CA LYS A 224 30.33 37.94 -18.64
C LYS A 224 31.73 37.39 -18.27
N LYS A 225 31.97 36.16 -18.81
CA LYS A 225 33.04 35.85 -19.81
C LYS A 225 33.01 34.33 -20.06
N ASP A 226 32.57 33.93 -21.22
CA ASP A 226 33.36 33.53 -22.39
C ASP A 226 34.64 32.73 -22.08
N ASN A 227 34.62 31.46 -22.48
CA ASN A 227 35.69 30.93 -23.31
C ASN A 227 35.34 29.52 -23.89
N LYS A 228 35.25 29.48 -25.17
CA LYS A 228 35.43 28.37 -26.11
C LYS A 228 36.74 28.73 -26.86
N PRO A 229 37.44 27.89 -27.62
CA PRO A 229 37.47 26.46 -27.89
C PRO A 229 38.90 25.84 -27.99
N ALA A 230 38.99 24.56 -28.36
CA ALA A 230 40.02 23.93 -29.24
C ALA A 230 39.81 22.42 -29.19
N GLU A 231 39.35 21.72 -30.18
CA GLU A 231 39.97 21.28 -31.44
C GLU A 231 41.24 20.45 -31.26
N GLY A 232 41.19 19.31 -31.87
CA GLY A 232 42.33 18.56 -32.46
C GLY A 232 42.62 17.26 -31.69
N ASN A 233 42.71 16.09 -32.19
CA ASN A 233 43.18 15.67 -33.51
C ASN A 233 42.99 14.14 -33.62
N GLU A 234 42.74 13.69 -34.82
CA GLU A 234 42.95 12.41 -35.44
C GLU A 234 44.22 11.67 -35.03
N SER A 235 44.13 10.36 -35.05
CA SER A 235 44.92 9.43 -35.86
C SER A 235 44.59 7.99 -35.46
N GLU A 236 43.94 7.24 -36.30
CA GLU A 236 44.50 6.30 -37.30
C GLU A 236 45.41 5.21 -36.70
N LYS A 237 44.96 4.00 -37.04
CA LYS A 237 45.63 2.82 -37.63
C LYS A 237 45.86 1.58 -36.78
N LYS A 238 45.28 0.54 -37.36
CA LYS A 238 45.82 -0.84 -37.59
C LYS A 238 46.31 -1.67 -36.39
N GLU A 239 45.80 -2.81 -36.20
CA GLU A 239 45.88 -4.10 -36.93
C GLU A 239 44.68 -4.98 -36.60
#